data_f1e32389c213a222a5b6e17b36baa66d
#
_entry.id   f1e32389c213a222a5b6e17b36baa66d
#
_cell.length_a   1.000
_cell.length_b   1.000
_cell.length_c   1.000
_cell.angle_alpha   90.00
_cell.angle_beta   90.00
_cell.angle_gamma   90.00
#
_symmetry.space_group_name_H-M   'P 1'
#
loop_
_entity.id
_entity.type
_entity.pdbx_description
1 polymer ?
#
loop_
_entity_poly.entity_id
_entity_poly.type
_entity_poly.pdbx_seq_one_letter_code
_entity_poly.pdbx_strand_id
1 'polypeptide(L)'
;MHDGQWLFVAGQLPADDPAWRGPVGVIEAETRAAMDRIGRVLAAAGIGFDDVVRVGIYMTDLDLFERMNAVYRGYFSGPHRPARTTVGVAKLLHGAMIEIDCVARLRERAAQ
;
A
#
# COMPACT_ATOMS: atom_id res chain seq x y z
N MET A 1 -8.47 7.84 -7.44
CA MET A 1 -9.28 9.08 -7.56
C MET A 1 -8.54 10.24 -6.91
N HIS A 2 -8.61 11.41 -7.50
CA HIS A 2 -8.02 12.61 -6.91
C HIS A 2 -8.95 13.82 -7.12
N ASP A 3 -8.75 14.84 -6.31
CA ASP A 3 -9.53 16.09 -6.35
C ASP A 3 -8.66 17.30 -6.74
N GLY A 4 -7.47 17.06 -7.28
CA GLY A 4 -6.50 18.09 -7.66
C GLY A 4 -5.41 18.33 -6.62
N GLN A 5 -5.60 17.89 -5.37
CA GLN A 5 -4.63 18.02 -4.28
C GLN A 5 -4.24 16.68 -3.68
N TRP A 6 -5.16 15.76 -3.65
CA TRP A 6 -5.01 14.48 -2.97
C TRP A 6 -5.30 13.34 -3.93
N LEU A 7 -4.52 12.28 -3.81
CA LEU A 7 -4.76 11.02 -4.48
C LEU A 7 -5.24 10.01 -3.45
N PHE A 8 -6.43 9.46 -3.69
CA PHE A 8 -6.99 8.41 -2.85
C PHE A 8 -6.79 7.08 -3.55
N VAL A 9 -5.95 6.23 -2.99
CA VAL A 9 -5.65 4.91 -3.56
C VAL A 9 -6.52 3.89 -2.84
N ALA A 10 -7.43 3.28 -3.58
CA ALA A 10 -8.29 2.23 -3.06
C ALA A 10 -7.47 1.03 -2.59
N GLY A 11 -8.07 0.18 -1.77
CA GLY A 11 -7.40 -1.00 -1.23
C GLY A 11 -6.81 -1.87 -2.33
N GLN A 12 -5.54 -2.17 -2.21
CA GLN A 12 -4.81 -3.02 -3.16
C GLN A 12 -4.58 -4.39 -2.54
N LEU A 13 -4.93 -5.41 -3.28
CA LEU A 13 -4.73 -6.82 -2.92
C LEU A 13 -3.64 -7.41 -3.82
N PRO A 14 -2.91 -8.44 -3.35
CA PRO A 14 -1.92 -9.09 -4.22
C PRO A 14 -2.52 -9.55 -5.55
N ALA A 15 -3.70 -10.15 -5.52
CA ALA A 15 -4.36 -10.70 -6.71
C ALA A 15 -4.88 -9.63 -7.68
N ASP A 16 -4.86 -8.35 -7.30
CA ASP A 16 -5.20 -7.26 -8.21
C ASP A 16 -4.14 -7.09 -9.31
N ASP A 17 -2.95 -7.63 -9.09
CA ASP A 17 -1.91 -7.67 -10.11
C ASP A 17 -2.14 -8.90 -11.00
N PRO A 18 -2.39 -8.73 -12.30
CA PRO A 18 -2.57 -9.88 -13.20
C PRO A 18 -1.36 -10.80 -13.26
N ALA A 19 -0.18 -10.30 -12.90
CA ALA A 19 1.05 -11.09 -12.88
C ALA A 19 1.25 -11.85 -11.56
N TRP A 20 0.37 -11.67 -10.58
CA TRP A 20 0.50 -12.33 -9.28
C TRP A 20 0.40 -13.85 -9.45
N ARG A 21 1.40 -14.55 -8.97
CA ARG A 21 1.47 -16.02 -9.01
C ARG A 21 1.74 -16.62 -7.63
N GLY A 22 1.61 -15.81 -6.58
CA GLY A 22 1.93 -16.24 -5.24
C GLY A 22 3.38 -15.99 -4.87
N PRO A 23 3.84 -16.58 -3.78
CA PRO A 23 3.12 -17.59 -2.99
C PRO A 23 1.96 -17.01 -2.19
N VAL A 24 0.83 -17.68 -2.27
CA VAL A 24 -0.34 -17.37 -1.43
C VAL A 24 -0.05 -17.84 -0.01
N GLY A 25 -0.46 -17.04 0.97
CA GLY A 25 -0.28 -17.40 2.38
C GLY A 25 1.09 -17.08 2.95
N VAL A 26 1.94 -16.38 2.20
CA VAL A 26 3.23 -15.89 2.70
C VAL A 26 3.12 -14.38 2.85
N ILE A 27 3.08 -13.90 4.09
CA ILE A 27 2.78 -12.49 4.38
C ILE A 27 3.79 -11.54 3.74
N GLU A 28 5.06 -11.89 3.71
CA GLU A 28 6.09 -11.04 3.09
C GLU A 28 5.82 -10.85 1.59
N ALA A 29 5.51 -11.93 0.90
CA ALA A 29 5.23 -11.88 -0.54
C ALA A 29 3.95 -11.10 -0.83
N GLU A 30 2.91 -11.31 -0.03
CA GLU A 30 1.64 -10.60 -0.22
C GLU A 30 1.78 -9.11 0.10
N THR A 31 2.57 -8.76 1.12
CA THR A 31 2.83 -7.36 1.45
C THR A 31 3.58 -6.66 0.31
N ARG A 32 4.61 -7.31 -0.25
CA ARG A 32 5.34 -6.75 -1.40
C ARG A 32 4.41 -6.54 -2.59
N ALA A 33 3.58 -7.52 -2.90
CA ALA A 33 2.67 -7.42 -4.03
C ALA A 33 1.71 -6.24 -3.87
N ALA A 34 1.11 -6.07 -2.69
CA ALA A 34 0.21 -4.95 -2.41
C ALA A 34 0.94 -3.61 -2.48
N MET A 35 2.13 -3.51 -1.87
CA MET A 35 2.91 -2.27 -1.87
C MET A 35 3.42 -1.92 -3.27
N ASP A 36 3.83 -2.91 -4.06
CA ASP A 36 4.27 -2.65 -5.44
C ASP A 36 3.12 -2.14 -6.30
N ARG A 37 1.90 -2.65 -6.07
CA ARG A 37 0.70 -2.11 -6.73
C ARG A 37 0.48 -0.65 -6.39
N ILE A 38 0.58 -0.31 -5.11
CA ILE A 38 0.47 1.09 -4.68
C ILE A 38 1.54 1.94 -5.36
N GLY A 39 2.77 1.45 -5.38
CA GLY A 39 3.88 2.17 -6.05
C GLY A 39 3.59 2.47 -7.51
N ARG A 40 2.98 1.54 -8.23
CA ARG A 40 2.61 1.76 -9.64
C ARG A 40 1.52 2.81 -9.78
N VAL A 41 0.52 2.81 -8.90
CA VAL A 41 -0.53 3.84 -8.91
C VAL A 41 0.06 5.22 -8.63
N LEU A 42 0.94 5.32 -7.64
CA LEU A 42 1.61 6.58 -7.31
C LEU A 42 2.44 7.08 -8.49
N ALA A 43 3.22 6.20 -9.11
CA ALA A 43 4.06 6.54 -10.26
C ALA A 43 3.22 7.04 -11.44
N ALA A 44 2.06 6.44 -11.68
CA ALA A 44 1.15 6.88 -12.74
C ALA A 44 0.63 8.30 -12.49
N ALA A 45 0.59 8.73 -11.24
CA ALA A 45 0.21 10.10 -10.87
C ALA A 45 1.43 11.05 -10.76
N GLY A 46 2.63 10.57 -11.08
CA GLY A 46 3.84 11.39 -11.05
C GLY A 46 4.39 11.61 -9.64
N ILE A 47 4.04 10.79 -8.70
CA ILE A 47 4.49 10.90 -7.30
C ILE A 47 5.06 9.57 -6.82
N GLY A 48 5.49 9.51 -5.58
CA GLY A 48 6.07 8.32 -4.97
C GLY A 48 5.68 8.16 -3.51
N PHE A 49 6.30 7.18 -2.85
CA PHE A 49 5.98 6.88 -1.45
C PHE A 49 6.25 8.04 -0.51
N ASP A 50 7.18 8.94 -0.84
CA ASP A 50 7.45 10.13 -0.02
C ASP A 50 6.26 11.09 0.04
N ASP A 51 5.33 10.97 -0.90
CA ASP A 51 4.15 11.82 -0.97
C ASP A 51 2.95 11.22 -0.24
N VAL A 52 3.08 9.99 0.26
CA VAL A 52 2.01 9.31 1.00
C VAL A 52 1.91 9.91 2.40
N VAL A 53 0.70 10.29 2.79
CA VAL A 53 0.45 10.91 4.10
C VAL A 53 -0.26 9.99 5.07
N ARG A 54 -1.02 9.02 4.56
CA ARG A 54 -1.73 8.06 5.40
C ARG A 54 -1.85 6.71 4.71
N VAL A 55 -1.67 5.65 5.49
CA VAL A 55 -1.80 4.26 5.02
C VAL A 55 -2.78 3.52 5.92
N GLY A 56 -3.69 2.78 5.32
CA GLY A 56 -4.53 1.81 6.01
C GLY A 56 -4.07 0.40 5.66
N ILE A 57 -3.88 -0.44 6.66
CA ILE A 57 -3.49 -1.84 6.47
C ILE A 57 -4.52 -2.73 7.15
N TYR A 58 -5.02 -3.70 6.40
CA TYR A 58 -6.04 -4.66 6.84
C TYR A 58 -5.46 -6.05 6.73
N MET A 59 -5.36 -6.76 7.86
CA MET A 59 -4.74 -8.08 7.91
C MET A 59 -5.72 -9.11 8.48
N THR A 60 -5.68 -10.32 7.94
CA THR A 60 -6.51 -11.40 8.48
C THR A 60 -5.87 -12.06 9.71
N ASP A 61 -4.58 -11.84 9.95
CA ASP A 61 -3.86 -12.41 11.10
C ASP A 61 -2.85 -11.38 11.62
N LEU A 62 -3.20 -10.71 12.71
CA LEU A 62 -2.32 -9.70 13.31
C LEU A 62 -1.06 -10.29 13.97
N ASP A 63 -1.03 -11.59 14.22
CA ASP A 63 0.19 -12.23 14.73
C ASP A 63 1.35 -12.13 13.74
N LEU A 64 1.05 -11.86 12.47
CA LEU A 64 2.05 -11.69 11.43
C LEU A 64 2.50 -10.23 11.25
N PHE A 65 2.11 -9.34 12.17
CA PHE A 65 2.38 -7.91 12.04
C PHE A 65 3.88 -7.63 11.88
N GLU A 66 4.73 -8.21 12.71
CA GLU A 66 6.17 -7.91 12.66
C GLU A 66 6.79 -8.28 11.32
N ARG A 67 6.39 -9.43 10.77
CA ARG A 67 6.87 -9.88 9.46
C ARG A 67 6.38 -8.96 8.34
N MET A 68 5.12 -8.55 8.40
CA MET A 68 4.55 -7.58 7.47
C MET A 68 5.31 -6.26 7.56
N ASN A 69 5.50 -5.76 8.78
CA ASN A 69 6.09 -4.45 9.02
C ASN A 69 7.55 -4.38 8.55
N ALA A 70 8.28 -5.47 8.65
CA ALA A 70 9.66 -5.51 8.16
C ALA A 70 9.73 -5.25 6.64
N VAL A 71 8.77 -5.75 5.88
CA VAL A 71 8.67 -5.49 4.44
C VAL A 71 8.16 -4.07 4.19
N TYR A 72 7.06 -3.69 4.86
CA TYR A 72 6.37 -2.41 4.68
C TYR A 72 7.31 -1.22 4.86
N ARG A 73 8.07 -1.19 5.95
CA ARG A 73 8.91 -0.02 6.26
C ARG A 73 10.03 0.19 5.25
N GLY A 74 10.41 -0.84 4.51
CA GLY A 74 11.42 -0.72 3.45
C GLY A 74 10.99 0.15 2.29
N TYR A 75 9.70 0.44 2.15
CA TYR A 75 9.17 1.30 1.09
C TYR A 75 9.27 2.78 1.45
N PHE A 76 9.56 3.12 2.69
CA PHE A 76 9.60 4.49 3.19
C PHE A 76 11.02 4.81 3.70
N SER A 77 11.87 5.29 2.80
CA SER A 77 13.27 5.58 3.11
C SER A 77 13.53 7.05 3.46
N GLY A 78 12.56 7.93 3.20
CA GLY A 78 12.70 9.35 3.48
C GLY A 78 12.52 9.70 4.95
N PRO A 79 12.72 10.97 5.31
CA PRO A 79 12.59 11.43 6.68
C PRO A 79 11.14 11.46 7.18
N HIS A 80 10.18 11.52 6.25
CA HIS A 80 8.77 11.57 6.58
C HIS A 80 8.15 10.19 6.50
N ARG A 81 7.45 9.78 7.56
CA ARG A 81 6.71 8.54 7.60
C ARG A 81 5.23 8.87 7.59
N PRO A 82 4.41 8.18 6.79
CA PRO A 82 2.98 8.42 6.80
C PRO A 82 2.36 7.98 8.12
N ALA A 83 1.25 8.61 8.49
CA ALA A 83 0.38 8.07 9.53
C ALA A 83 -0.14 6.72 9.06
N ARG A 84 -0.27 5.76 9.98
CA ARG A 84 -0.73 4.41 9.62
C ARG A 84 -1.68 3.87 10.67
N THR A 85 -2.70 3.17 10.20
CA THR A 85 -3.57 2.34 11.03
C THR A 85 -3.48 0.91 10.50
N THR A 86 -3.28 -0.05 11.40
CA THR A 86 -3.30 -1.48 11.05
C THR A 86 -4.38 -2.15 11.89
N VAL A 87 -5.31 -2.84 11.23
CA VAL A 87 -6.41 -3.52 11.90
C VAL A 87 -6.54 -4.95 11.42
N GLY A 88 -7.06 -5.80 12.29
CA GLY A 88 -7.43 -7.16 11.93
C GLY A 88 -8.82 -7.21 11.35
N VAL A 89 -9.00 -8.01 10.30
CA VAL A 89 -10.29 -8.25 9.66
C VAL A 89 -10.53 -9.75 9.55
N ALA A 90 -11.81 -10.13 9.45
CA ALA A 90 -12.16 -11.52 9.39
C ALA A 90 -11.73 -12.20 8.09
N LYS A 91 -11.92 -11.50 6.97
CA LYS A 91 -11.61 -12.03 5.63
C LYS A 91 -11.32 -10.88 4.67
N LEU A 92 -10.57 -11.20 3.63
CA LEU A 92 -10.34 -10.32 2.49
C LEU A 92 -10.67 -11.07 1.21
N LEU A 93 -10.91 -10.34 0.13
CA LEU A 93 -11.19 -10.93 -1.17
C LEU A 93 -10.02 -11.79 -1.63
N HIS A 94 -10.33 -12.82 -2.41
CA HIS A 94 -9.35 -13.72 -3.05
C HIS A 94 -8.47 -14.47 -2.06
N GLY A 95 -8.92 -14.64 -0.81
CA GLY A 95 -8.14 -15.31 0.21
C GLY A 95 -6.89 -14.55 0.62
N ALA A 96 -6.81 -13.25 0.35
CA ALA A 96 -5.66 -12.44 0.69
C ALA A 96 -5.48 -12.33 2.20
N MET A 97 -4.22 -12.23 2.63
CA MET A 97 -3.87 -12.01 4.03
C MET A 97 -3.75 -10.52 4.35
N ILE A 98 -3.62 -9.67 3.34
CA ILE A 98 -3.40 -8.25 3.52
C ILE A 98 -4.04 -7.44 2.39
N GLU A 99 -4.57 -6.29 2.74
CA GLU A 99 -5.03 -5.26 1.81
C GLU A 99 -4.49 -3.92 2.31
N ILE A 100 -4.05 -3.06 1.39
CA ILE A 100 -3.44 -1.78 1.75
C ILE A 100 -4.06 -0.68 0.91
N ASP A 101 -4.51 0.40 1.55
CA ASP A 101 -4.93 1.61 0.88
C ASP A 101 -4.06 2.78 1.34
N CYS A 102 -4.14 3.90 0.65
CA CYS A 102 -3.41 5.08 1.09
C CYS A 102 -4.00 6.37 0.53
N VAL A 103 -3.58 7.46 1.16
CA VAL A 103 -3.82 8.82 0.68
C VAL A 103 -2.47 9.49 0.48
N ALA A 104 -2.28 10.09 -0.68
CA ALA A 104 -1.05 10.78 -1.02
C ALA A 104 -1.35 12.22 -1.43
N ARG A 105 -0.36 13.09 -1.22
CA ARG A 105 -0.47 14.47 -1.65
C ARG A 105 0.09 14.60 -3.06
N LEU A 106 -0.67 15.21 -3.95
CA LEU A 106 -0.20 15.51 -5.30
C LEU A 106 0.75 16.69 -5.25
N ARG A 107 1.83 16.58 -6.02
CA ARG A 107 2.79 17.68 -6.11
C ARG A 107 2.22 18.78 -7.00
N GLU A 108 2.51 20.03 -6.64
CA GLU A 108 2.21 21.14 -7.51
C GLU A 108 3.03 21.03 -8.78
N ARG A 109 2.39 21.31 -9.92
CA ARG A 109 3.11 21.38 -11.16
C ARG A 109 3.98 22.63 -11.15
N ALA A 110 5.19 22.50 -11.68
CA ALA A 110 6.01 23.67 -11.95
C ALA A 110 5.25 24.61 -12.88
N ALA A 111 5.41 25.92 -12.65
CA ALA A 111 4.81 26.92 -13.53
C ALA A 111 5.31 26.70 -14.96
N GLN A 112 4.39 26.71 -15.88
CA GLN A 112 4.69 26.50 -17.29
C GLN A 112 4.90 27.83 -17.97
#